data_2da0ac2674c93c9ae74872f941f8eb57
#
_entry.id   2da0ac2674c93c9ae74872f941f8eb57
#
_cell.length_a   1.000
_cell.length_b   1.000
_cell.length_c   1.000
_cell.angle_alpha   90.00
_cell.angle_beta   90.00
_cell.angle_gamma   90.00
#
_symmetry.space_group_name_H-M   'P 1'
#
loop_
_entity.id
_entity.type
_entity.pdbx_description
1 polymer ?
#
loop_
_entity_poly.entity_id
_entity_poly.type
_entity_poly.pdbx_seq_one_letter_code
_entity_poly.pdbx_strand_id
1 'polypeptide(L)'
;RQRQMCIRDSPKAYCAGGDVRYACEGLQGGTLEDVDNFFAEEYTLNGDIAEYPKPVIALIDGIAMGGGLGISVHGSHRVITDKTFASMPEMNIGYVTDVGMAYAAQRAVGTRGKASPELAKFWGITGYRMYAADLLWTGLATHYVPDGKAFATTLIEQGLATALAQHATAPAGDPPLAGLMEAIEDTFCHDSWQDITAALEGYPELKQLVAELTTQACPTSIVAAMELFCAEQECSSVREALDLETNLGAFMYRRADFAEGVRAVLVDKTHDAAFKPAMLDDVDVGAIRAALHVHPAK
;
A
#
# COMPACT_ATOMS: atom_id res chain seq x y z
N ARG A 1 12.05 8.14 18.52
CA ARG A 1 11.09 9.11 17.90
C ARG A 1 11.06 8.78 16.42
N GLN A 2 10.01 8.10 15.95
CA GLN A 2 9.75 7.88 14.53
C GLN A 2 9.81 9.24 13.82
N ARG A 3 10.70 9.36 12.85
CA ARG A 3 10.64 10.43 11.87
C ARG A 3 9.63 10.01 10.81
N GLN A 4 8.36 10.11 11.12
CA GLN A 4 7.34 10.06 10.09
C GLN A 4 7.57 11.27 9.17
N MET A 5 7.69 11.02 7.87
CA MET A 5 7.58 12.09 6.88
C MET A 5 6.11 12.53 6.76
N CYS A 6 5.47 12.71 7.92
CA CYS A 6 4.15 13.30 8.02
C CYS A 6 4.33 14.81 7.92
N ILE A 7 4.26 15.35 6.72
CA ILE A 7 4.39 16.77 6.47
C ILE A 7 2.98 17.35 6.46
N ARG A 8 2.42 17.56 7.65
CA ARG A 8 1.17 18.31 7.81
C ARG A 8 1.24 19.72 7.20
N ASP A 9 2.45 20.20 6.96
CA ASP A 9 2.73 21.52 6.39
C ASP A 9 3.11 21.47 4.91
N SER A 10 3.15 20.28 4.29
CA SER A 10 3.36 20.16 2.86
C SER A 10 2.04 20.40 2.12
N PRO A 11 1.98 21.36 1.19
CA PRO A 11 0.79 21.55 0.38
C PRO A 11 0.59 20.43 -0.66
N LYS A 12 1.51 19.46 -0.72
CA LYS A 12 1.53 18.40 -1.75
C LYS A 12 1.27 16.99 -1.22
N ALA A 13 1.58 16.70 0.04
CA ALA A 13 1.51 15.35 0.57
C ALA A 13 0.85 15.30 1.95
N TYR A 14 0.02 14.29 2.14
CA TYR A 14 -0.47 13.88 3.45
C TYR A 14 0.63 13.12 4.19
N CYS A 15 1.06 11.98 3.62
CA CYS A 15 2.21 11.21 4.08
C CYS A 15 2.71 10.31 2.94
N ALA A 16 3.99 10.37 2.64
CA ALA A 16 4.60 9.59 1.56
C ALA A 16 5.28 8.29 2.04
N GLY A 17 4.99 7.88 3.28
CA GLY A 17 5.50 6.65 3.88
C GLY A 17 6.53 6.86 4.98
N GLY A 18 7.07 5.75 5.49
CA GLY A 18 8.14 5.73 6.49
C GLY A 18 9.48 6.22 5.91
N ASP A 19 10.41 6.57 6.80
CA ASP A 19 11.77 6.96 6.38
C ASP A 19 12.63 5.72 6.06
N VAL A 20 12.35 5.11 4.89
CA VAL A 20 13.09 3.93 4.44
C VAL A 20 14.58 4.19 4.15
N ARG A 21 15.00 5.46 4.01
CA ARG A 21 16.42 5.81 3.95
C ARG A 21 17.07 5.58 5.31
N TYR A 22 16.41 6.01 6.38
CA TYR A 22 16.87 5.74 7.75
C TYR A 22 16.99 4.23 7.99
N ALA A 23 16.01 3.44 7.55
CA ALA A 23 16.07 1.98 7.64
C ALA A 23 17.27 1.41 6.86
N CYS A 24 17.50 1.89 5.64
CA CYS A 24 18.63 1.46 4.81
C CYS A 24 19.99 1.86 5.41
N GLU A 25 20.13 3.06 5.94
CA GLU A 25 21.34 3.53 6.65
C GLU A 25 21.59 2.69 7.92
N GLY A 26 20.55 2.34 8.66
CA GLY A 26 20.62 1.45 9.80
C GLY A 26 21.18 0.07 9.46
N LEU A 27 20.70 -0.52 8.37
CA LEU A 27 21.21 -1.82 7.87
C LEU A 27 22.70 -1.76 7.50
N GLN A 28 23.14 -0.68 6.88
CA GLN A 28 24.53 -0.48 6.48
C GLN A 28 25.45 -0.17 7.70
N GLY A 29 24.92 0.51 8.70
CA GLY A 29 25.61 0.87 9.93
C GLY A 29 25.69 -0.23 10.99
N GLY A 30 25.03 -1.38 10.78
CA GLY A 30 24.99 -2.50 11.71
C GLY A 30 24.00 -2.33 12.88
N THR A 31 23.01 -1.46 12.76
CA THR A 31 21.93 -1.21 13.75
C THR A 31 20.65 -1.96 13.36
N LEU A 32 20.77 -3.27 13.12
CA LEU A 32 19.65 -4.11 12.66
C LEU A 32 18.47 -4.08 13.63
N GLU A 33 18.74 -4.06 14.95
CA GLU A 33 17.71 -3.97 15.98
C GLU A 33 16.89 -2.67 15.85
N ASP A 34 17.53 -1.54 15.53
CA ASP A 34 16.83 -0.26 15.31
C ASP A 34 15.88 -0.33 14.10
N VAL A 35 16.29 -1.06 13.05
CA VAL A 35 15.45 -1.26 11.86
C VAL A 35 14.28 -2.18 12.16
N ASP A 36 14.53 -3.28 12.87
CA ASP A 36 13.48 -4.19 13.33
C ASP A 36 12.45 -3.46 14.19
N ASN A 37 12.91 -2.63 15.14
CA ASN A 37 12.06 -1.82 15.99
C ASN A 37 11.27 -0.76 15.20
N PHE A 38 11.87 -0.15 14.17
CA PHE A 38 11.20 0.83 13.31
C PHE A 38 9.95 0.23 12.65
N PHE A 39 10.06 -0.92 12.01
CA PHE A 39 8.92 -1.60 11.38
C PHE A 39 7.93 -2.15 12.42
N ALA A 40 8.41 -2.72 13.52
CA ALA A 40 7.56 -3.24 14.58
C ALA A 40 6.70 -2.14 15.24
N GLU A 41 7.25 -0.95 15.47
CA GLU A 41 6.51 0.19 16.01
C GLU A 41 5.46 0.69 15.00
N GLU A 42 5.79 0.74 13.70
CA GLU A 42 4.85 1.14 12.65
C GLU A 42 3.67 0.17 12.56
N TYR A 43 3.94 -1.13 12.52
CA TYR A 43 2.89 -2.15 12.44
C TYR A 43 2.06 -2.23 13.72
N THR A 44 2.68 -2.03 14.89
CA THR A 44 1.95 -1.90 16.15
C THR A 44 0.97 -0.74 16.10
N LEU A 45 1.41 0.43 15.61
CA LEU A 45 0.55 1.61 15.46
C LEU A 45 -0.60 1.36 14.48
N ASN A 46 -0.34 0.69 13.36
CA ASN A 46 -1.38 0.38 12.37
C ASN A 46 -2.46 -0.52 12.98
N GLY A 47 -2.06 -1.55 13.74
CA GLY A 47 -2.97 -2.40 14.47
C GLY A 47 -3.74 -1.64 15.56
N ASP A 48 -3.10 -0.73 16.30
CA ASP A 48 -3.75 0.10 17.30
C ASP A 48 -4.79 1.04 16.69
N ILE A 49 -4.53 1.59 15.49
CA ILE A 49 -5.51 2.39 14.75
C ILE A 49 -6.72 1.54 14.34
N ALA A 50 -6.48 0.32 13.85
CA ALA A 50 -7.56 -0.59 13.43
C ALA A 50 -8.49 -1.00 14.58
N GLU A 51 -7.93 -1.17 15.77
CA GLU A 51 -8.64 -1.61 16.97
C GLU A 51 -9.08 -0.45 17.87
N TYR A 52 -8.79 0.80 17.48
CA TYR A 52 -9.07 1.92 18.35
C TYR A 52 -10.57 2.10 18.60
N PRO A 53 -11.01 2.19 19.88
CA PRO A 53 -12.44 2.14 20.22
C PRO A 53 -13.22 3.42 19.89
N LYS A 54 -12.53 4.47 19.44
CA LYS A 54 -13.16 5.75 19.04
C LYS A 54 -12.90 6.00 17.55
N PRO A 55 -13.74 6.81 16.89
CA PRO A 55 -13.51 7.18 15.50
C PRO A 55 -12.12 7.79 15.30
N VAL A 56 -11.33 7.17 14.41
CA VAL A 56 -10.09 7.74 13.89
C VAL A 56 -10.40 8.30 12.51
N ILE A 57 -10.12 9.58 12.32
CA ILE A 57 -10.45 10.33 11.10
C ILE A 57 -9.14 10.75 10.44
N ALA A 58 -8.87 10.22 9.25
CA ALA A 58 -7.77 10.66 8.41
C ALA A 58 -8.31 11.68 7.38
N LEU A 59 -7.85 12.92 7.45
CA LEU A 59 -8.08 13.92 6.41
C LEU A 59 -6.87 13.92 5.46
N ILE A 60 -7.04 13.24 4.33
CA ILE A 60 -5.99 12.99 3.35
C ILE A 60 -6.06 14.09 2.27
N ASP A 61 -5.44 15.24 2.53
CA ASP A 61 -5.40 16.38 1.61
C ASP A 61 -4.06 16.39 0.85
N GLY A 62 -3.82 15.37 0.03
CA GLY A 62 -2.60 15.22 -0.75
C GLY A 62 -2.18 13.76 -0.95
N ILE A 63 -0.91 13.55 -1.26
CA ILE A 63 -0.32 12.24 -1.54
C ILE A 63 -0.35 11.35 -0.29
N ALA A 64 -0.84 10.11 -0.44
CA ALA A 64 -0.75 9.06 0.58
C ALA A 64 -0.11 7.81 -0.04
N MET A 65 1.06 7.39 0.46
CA MET A 65 1.78 6.23 -0.06
C MET A 65 2.41 5.42 1.09
N GLY A 66 2.54 4.11 0.92
CA GLY A 66 3.19 3.24 1.89
C GLY A 66 2.65 3.42 3.30
N GLY A 67 3.52 3.65 4.29
CA GLY A 67 3.14 3.93 5.68
C GLY A 67 2.11 5.06 5.86
N GLY A 68 2.00 5.99 4.89
CA GLY A 68 0.95 7.01 4.87
C GLY A 68 -0.45 6.42 4.74
N LEU A 69 -0.58 5.30 4.03
CA LEU A 69 -1.83 4.54 3.97
C LEU A 69 -2.03 3.73 5.25
N GLY A 70 -0.98 3.15 5.82
CA GLY A 70 -1.06 2.45 7.09
C GLY A 70 -1.65 3.29 8.23
N ILE A 71 -1.24 4.55 8.36
CA ILE A 71 -1.79 5.47 9.39
C ILE A 71 -3.17 6.05 9.06
N SER A 72 -3.72 5.77 7.87
CA SER A 72 -5.00 6.35 7.44
C SER A 72 -6.07 5.30 7.16
N VAL A 73 -5.72 4.20 6.48
CA VAL A 73 -6.72 3.27 5.92
C VAL A 73 -7.46 2.47 6.99
N HIS A 74 -6.79 2.18 8.10
CA HIS A 74 -7.37 1.41 9.20
C HIS A 74 -8.31 2.23 10.08
N GLY A 75 -8.31 3.55 9.93
CA GLY A 75 -9.24 4.43 10.63
C GLY A 75 -10.68 4.30 10.11
N SER A 76 -11.63 4.73 10.93
CA SER A 76 -13.07 4.66 10.62
C SER A 76 -13.50 5.59 9.47
N HIS A 77 -12.82 6.73 9.30
CA HIS A 77 -13.14 7.73 8.29
C HIS A 77 -11.89 8.16 7.54
N ARG A 78 -11.87 7.91 6.24
CA ARG A 78 -10.83 8.33 5.30
C ARG A 78 -11.42 9.38 4.39
N VAL A 79 -11.22 10.64 4.77
CA VAL A 79 -11.76 11.81 4.06
C VAL A 79 -10.69 12.32 3.10
N ILE A 80 -11.02 12.38 1.82
CA ILE A 80 -10.10 12.75 0.74
C ILE A 80 -10.53 14.03 0.04
N THR A 81 -9.61 14.63 -0.72
CA THR A 81 -9.84 15.84 -1.53
C THR A 81 -9.41 15.62 -2.99
N ASP A 82 -9.57 16.62 -3.85
CA ASP A 82 -9.06 16.59 -5.23
C ASP A 82 -7.54 16.43 -5.34
N LYS A 83 -6.80 16.77 -4.28
CA LYS A 83 -5.34 16.62 -4.25
C LYS A 83 -4.88 15.21 -3.90
N THR A 84 -5.82 14.37 -3.46
CA THR A 84 -5.48 13.03 -2.98
C THR A 84 -5.18 12.10 -4.12
N PHE A 85 -4.04 11.42 -4.03
CA PHE A 85 -3.85 10.14 -4.69
C PHE A 85 -3.20 9.14 -3.72
N ALA A 86 -3.49 7.87 -3.92
CA ALA A 86 -2.93 6.76 -3.15
C ALA A 86 -2.20 5.77 -4.07
N SER A 87 -1.08 5.23 -3.59
CA SER A 87 -0.29 4.23 -4.29
C SER A 87 0.54 3.42 -3.30
N MET A 88 0.83 2.16 -3.63
CA MET A 88 1.78 1.29 -2.92
C MET A 88 2.96 0.97 -3.86
N PRO A 89 4.01 1.83 -3.91
CA PRO A 89 5.09 1.71 -4.88
C PRO A 89 6.27 0.83 -4.40
N GLU A 90 6.10 0.05 -3.35
CA GLU A 90 7.14 -0.68 -2.61
C GLU A 90 7.90 -1.68 -3.49
N MET A 91 7.26 -2.20 -4.54
CA MET A 91 7.92 -3.10 -5.50
C MET A 91 9.17 -2.47 -6.13
N ASN A 92 9.17 -1.15 -6.31
CA ASN A 92 10.29 -0.42 -6.95
C ASN A 92 11.50 -0.22 -6.03
N ILE A 93 11.32 -0.46 -4.73
CA ILE A 93 12.40 -0.36 -3.73
C ILE A 93 12.81 -1.71 -3.15
N GLY A 94 12.41 -2.81 -3.79
CA GLY A 94 12.76 -4.14 -3.31
C GLY A 94 12.02 -4.54 -2.01
N TYR A 95 10.84 -3.98 -1.78
CA TYR A 95 9.99 -4.27 -0.62
C TYR A 95 8.62 -4.81 -1.06
N VAL A 96 7.69 -5.00 -0.15
CA VAL A 96 6.33 -5.49 -0.42
C VAL A 96 5.28 -4.48 0.02
N THR A 97 4.05 -4.62 -0.49
CA THR A 97 2.88 -3.90 0.02
C THR A 97 2.59 -4.38 1.43
N ASP A 98 2.81 -3.51 2.40
CA ASP A 98 2.75 -3.78 3.84
C ASP A 98 1.73 -2.87 4.55
N VAL A 99 1.93 -2.62 5.84
CA VAL A 99 1.12 -1.78 6.74
C VAL A 99 -0.35 -2.16 6.80
N GLY A 100 -0.65 -3.46 6.61
CA GLY A 100 -2.00 -4.01 6.58
C GLY A 100 -2.78 -3.67 5.32
N MET A 101 -2.10 -3.15 4.27
CA MET A 101 -2.78 -2.70 3.06
C MET A 101 -3.22 -3.85 2.17
N ALA A 102 -2.43 -4.93 2.07
CA ALA A 102 -2.85 -6.11 1.32
C ALA A 102 -4.12 -6.70 1.92
N TYR A 103 -4.22 -6.80 3.25
CA TYR A 103 -5.43 -7.22 3.95
C TYR A 103 -6.62 -6.28 3.74
N ALA A 104 -6.42 -4.99 3.97
CA ALA A 104 -7.50 -3.99 3.94
C ALA A 104 -8.07 -3.80 2.52
N ALA A 105 -7.21 -3.74 1.50
CA ALA A 105 -7.63 -3.54 0.12
C ALA A 105 -8.47 -4.71 -0.42
N GLN A 106 -8.14 -5.95 -0.03
CA GLN A 106 -8.90 -7.15 -0.42
C GLN A 106 -10.33 -7.17 0.15
N ARG A 107 -10.59 -6.43 1.22
CA ARG A 107 -11.87 -6.38 1.95
C ARG A 107 -12.61 -5.07 1.79
N ALA A 108 -11.98 -4.08 1.17
CA ALA A 108 -12.59 -2.78 0.96
C ALA A 108 -13.81 -2.86 0.03
N VAL A 109 -14.92 -2.29 0.50
CA VAL A 109 -16.18 -2.20 -0.25
C VAL A 109 -16.54 -0.73 -0.38
N GLY A 110 -16.30 -0.13 -1.52
CA GLY A 110 -16.64 1.25 -1.77
C GLY A 110 -18.03 1.41 -2.42
N THR A 111 -18.20 2.46 -3.18
CA THR A 111 -19.43 2.67 -3.96
C THR A 111 -19.64 1.60 -5.04
N ARG A 112 -18.60 0.80 -5.35
CA ARG A 112 -18.69 -0.40 -6.16
C ARG A 112 -19.66 -1.45 -5.58
N GLY A 113 -19.83 -1.50 -4.26
CA GLY A 113 -20.76 -2.40 -3.58
C GLY A 113 -20.22 -3.82 -3.31
N LYS A 114 -19.00 -4.13 -3.71
CA LYS A 114 -18.34 -5.43 -3.42
C LYS A 114 -16.83 -5.27 -3.27
N ALA A 115 -16.20 -6.11 -2.48
CA ALA A 115 -14.76 -6.24 -2.39
C ALA A 115 -14.18 -6.95 -3.65
N SER A 116 -12.87 -6.81 -3.90
CA SER A 116 -12.17 -7.53 -4.96
C SER A 116 -10.72 -7.78 -4.57
N PRO A 117 -10.39 -9.02 -4.23
CA PRO A 117 -9.00 -9.44 -4.03
C PRO A 117 -8.13 -9.24 -5.29
N GLU A 118 -8.70 -9.42 -6.47
CA GLU A 118 -8.03 -9.25 -7.76
C GLU A 118 -7.59 -7.79 -7.95
N LEU A 119 -8.50 -6.85 -7.68
CA LEU A 119 -8.20 -5.42 -7.74
C LEU A 119 -7.14 -5.01 -6.70
N ALA A 120 -7.20 -5.60 -5.51
CA ALA A 120 -6.20 -5.37 -4.48
C ALA A 120 -4.81 -5.86 -4.90
N LYS A 121 -4.72 -7.08 -5.48
CA LYS A 121 -3.46 -7.61 -6.06
C LYS A 121 -2.94 -6.70 -7.18
N PHE A 122 -3.80 -6.34 -8.15
CA PHE A 122 -3.43 -5.41 -9.23
C PHE A 122 -2.83 -4.12 -8.64
N TRP A 123 -3.56 -3.46 -7.76
CA TRP A 123 -3.14 -2.18 -7.20
C TRP A 123 -1.86 -2.28 -6.37
N GLY A 124 -1.79 -3.24 -5.45
CA GLY A 124 -0.66 -3.40 -4.53
C GLY A 124 0.63 -3.83 -5.24
N ILE A 125 0.54 -4.63 -6.32
CA ILE A 125 1.73 -5.10 -7.05
C ILE A 125 2.18 -4.07 -8.09
N THR A 126 1.25 -3.41 -8.76
CA THR A 126 1.61 -2.46 -9.83
C THR A 126 1.93 -1.05 -9.32
N GLY A 127 1.51 -0.72 -8.10
CA GLY A 127 1.63 0.64 -7.60
C GLY A 127 0.75 1.64 -8.36
N TYR A 128 -0.33 1.18 -9.00
CA TYR A 128 -1.26 2.06 -9.73
C TYR A 128 -1.72 3.22 -8.85
N ARG A 129 -1.74 4.43 -9.41
CA ARG A 129 -2.17 5.62 -8.68
C ARG A 129 -3.67 5.78 -8.73
N MET A 130 -4.33 5.54 -7.60
CA MET A 130 -5.75 5.81 -7.44
C MET A 130 -5.99 7.26 -7.04
N TYR A 131 -6.88 7.94 -7.75
CA TYR A 131 -7.36 9.27 -7.43
C TYR A 131 -8.74 9.23 -6.76
N ALA A 132 -9.32 10.39 -6.46
CA ALA A 132 -10.52 10.50 -5.63
C ALA A 132 -11.68 9.59 -6.08
N ALA A 133 -11.97 9.51 -7.38
CA ALA A 133 -13.05 8.67 -7.90
C ALA A 133 -12.77 7.18 -7.66
N ASP A 134 -11.55 6.70 -7.98
CA ASP A 134 -11.14 5.32 -7.74
C ASP A 134 -11.13 4.99 -6.25
N LEU A 135 -10.63 5.91 -5.40
CA LEU A 135 -10.52 5.69 -3.95
C LEU A 135 -11.87 5.51 -3.28
N LEU A 136 -12.89 6.30 -3.66
CA LEU A 136 -14.25 6.10 -3.18
C LEU A 136 -14.89 4.84 -3.75
N TRP A 137 -14.65 4.57 -5.03
CA TRP A 137 -15.23 3.43 -5.73
C TRP A 137 -14.73 2.10 -5.16
N THR A 138 -13.43 2.01 -4.85
CA THR A 138 -12.80 0.83 -4.24
C THR A 138 -13.06 0.69 -2.75
N GLY A 139 -13.40 1.79 -2.05
CA GLY A 139 -13.58 1.82 -0.59
C GLY A 139 -12.31 2.09 0.20
N LEU A 140 -11.19 2.38 -0.46
CA LEU A 140 -9.98 2.86 0.23
C LEU A 140 -10.17 4.26 0.82
N ALA A 141 -11.11 5.05 0.30
CA ALA A 141 -11.65 6.24 0.95
C ALA A 141 -13.13 6.04 1.32
N THR A 142 -13.58 6.77 2.33
CA THR A 142 -14.98 6.74 2.79
C THR A 142 -15.77 7.98 2.38
N HIS A 143 -15.12 9.14 2.32
CA HIS A 143 -15.75 10.41 2.00
C HIS A 143 -14.84 11.29 1.16
N TYR A 144 -15.44 12.04 0.26
CA TYR A 144 -14.77 13.08 -0.48
C TYR A 144 -15.29 14.46 -0.07
N VAL A 145 -14.38 15.42 0.10
CA VAL A 145 -14.69 16.83 0.37
C VAL A 145 -13.87 17.72 -0.56
N PRO A 146 -14.46 18.74 -1.21
CA PRO A 146 -13.71 19.60 -2.13
C PRO A 146 -12.75 20.56 -1.38
N ASP A 147 -13.04 20.89 -0.13
CA ASP A 147 -12.24 21.79 0.72
C ASP A 147 -11.93 21.13 2.07
N GLY A 148 -10.76 20.49 2.16
CA GLY A 148 -10.31 19.84 3.37
C GLY A 148 -10.12 20.78 4.55
N LYS A 149 -9.77 22.05 4.31
CA LYS A 149 -9.59 23.04 5.38
C LYS A 149 -10.94 23.46 5.98
N ALA A 150 -11.94 23.73 5.14
CA ALA A 150 -13.28 24.03 5.60
C ALA A 150 -13.88 22.85 6.36
N PHE A 151 -13.71 21.63 5.84
CA PHE A 151 -14.11 20.39 6.54
C PHE A 151 -13.47 20.29 7.92
N ALA A 152 -12.13 20.45 8.01
CA ALA A 152 -11.41 20.37 9.29
C ALA A 152 -11.90 21.40 10.31
N THR A 153 -12.18 22.64 9.88
CA THR A 153 -12.72 23.69 10.75
C THR A 153 -14.08 23.27 11.32
N THR A 154 -15.01 22.85 10.46
CA THR A 154 -16.34 22.39 10.89
C THR A 154 -16.25 21.15 11.78
N LEU A 155 -15.34 20.20 11.46
CA LEU A 155 -15.09 19.00 12.27
C LEU A 155 -14.71 19.36 13.72
N ILE A 156 -13.81 20.33 13.89
CA ILE A 156 -13.33 20.75 15.21
C ILE A 156 -14.43 21.51 15.99
N GLU A 157 -15.17 22.39 15.31
CA GLU A 157 -16.15 23.29 15.95
C GLU A 157 -17.50 22.62 16.20
N GLN A 158 -17.94 21.74 15.30
CA GLN A 158 -19.31 21.23 15.25
C GLN A 158 -19.43 19.71 15.24
N GLY A 159 -18.30 19.01 15.19
CA GLY A 159 -18.21 17.55 15.20
C GLY A 159 -18.40 16.89 13.82
N LEU A 160 -18.09 15.58 13.80
CA LEU A 160 -17.98 14.79 12.58
C LEU A 160 -19.29 14.74 11.76
N ALA A 161 -20.42 14.49 12.40
CA ALA A 161 -21.70 14.35 11.70
C ALA A 161 -22.06 15.64 10.94
N THR A 162 -21.87 16.80 11.58
CA THR A 162 -22.12 18.10 10.96
C THR A 162 -21.14 18.38 9.81
N ALA A 163 -19.85 18.10 10.03
CA ALA A 163 -18.82 18.31 9.00
C ALA A 163 -19.08 17.46 7.75
N LEU A 164 -19.43 16.19 7.92
CA LEU A 164 -19.77 15.32 6.80
C LEU A 164 -21.04 15.78 6.08
N ALA A 165 -22.09 16.15 6.83
CA ALA A 165 -23.34 16.59 6.23
C ALA A 165 -23.19 17.89 5.40
N GLN A 166 -22.28 18.78 5.80
CA GLN A 166 -22.07 20.06 5.12
C GLN A 166 -21.06 19.99 3.96
N HIS A 167 -20.06 19.13 4.03
CA HIS A 167 -18.94 19.18 3.12
C HIS A 167 -18.76 17.92 2.25
N ALA A 168 -19.30 16.75 2.67
CA ALA A 168 -19.15 15.53 1.88
C ALA A 168 -20.00 15.58 0.61
N THR A 169 -19.37 15.23 -0.51
CA THR A 169 -20.02 15.17 -1.83
C THR A 169 -19.36 14.07 -2.67
N ALA A 170 -19.73 13.94 -3.93
CA ALA A 170 -19.07 13.07 -4.89
C ALA A 170 -17.92 13.79 -5.59
N PRO A 171 -16.80 13.13 -5.89
CA PRO A 171 -15.77 13.67 -6.77
C PRO A 171 -16.30 13.81 -8.20
N ALA A 172 -15.59 14.58 -9.02
CA ALA A 172 -15.91 14.71 -10.43
C ALA A 172 -15.47 13.46 -11.23
N GLY A 173 -16.28 13.08 -12.21
CA GLY A 173 -15.97 12.00 -13.16
C GLY A 173 -16.21 10.59 -12.63
N ASP A 174 -16.14 9.65 -13.56
CA ASP A 174 -16.25 8.21 -13.27
C ASP A 174 -14.89 7.64 -12.85
N PRO A 175 -14.87 6.56 -12.04
CA PRO A 175 -13.62 5.91 -11.64
C PRO A 175 -12.97 5.23 -12.87
N PRO A 176 -11.72 5.61 -13.25
CA PRO A 176 -11.03 4.99 -14.38
C PRO A 176 -10.89 3.46 -14.27
N LEU A 177 -10.70 2.95 -13.05
CA LEU A 177 -10.61 1.52 -12.78
C LEU A 177 -11.86 0.74 -13.15
N ALA A 178 -13.04 1.37 -13.16
CA ALA A 178 -14.28 0.68 -13.53
C ALA A 178 -14.23 0.13 -14.97
N GLY A 179 -13.56 0.82 -15.88
CA GLY A 179 -13.37 0.37 -17.27
C GLY A 179 -12.39 -0.78 -17.43
N LEU A 180 -11.54 -1.03 -16.44
CA LEU A 180 -10.53 -2.11 -16.45
C LEU A 180 -10.96 -3.33 -15.65
N MET A 181 -12.10 -3.27 -14.97
CA MET A 181 -12.42 -4.19 -13.90
C MET A 181 -12.59 -5.64 -14.36
N GLU A 182 -13.26 -5.86 -15.50
CA GLU A 182 -13.42 -7.20 -16.09
C GLU A 182 -12.04 -7.81 -16.37
N ALA A 183 -11.17 -7.07 -17.04
CA ALA A 183 -9.81 -7.51 -17.32
C ALA A 183 -9.00 -7.79 -16.05
N ILE A 184 -9.14 -6.96 -15.01
CA ILE A 184 -8.45 -7.15 -13.73
C ILE A 184 -8.98 -8.40 -13.01
N GLU A 185 -10.30 -8.59 -12.93
CA GLU A 185 -10.89 -9.78 -12.30
C GLU A 185 -10.47 -11.06 -13.02
N ASP A 186 -10.46 -11.08 -14.36
CA ASP A 186 -10.09 -12.25 -15.16
C ASP A 186 -8.59 -12.59 -15.13
N THR A 187 -7.74 -11.59 -14.89
CA THR A 187 -6.28 -11.80 -14.93
C THR A 187 -5.66 -11.94 -13.54
N PHE A 188 -6.07 -11.13 -12.56
CA PHE A 188 -5.50 -11.15 -11.21
C PHE A 188 -6.17 -12.16 -10.26
N CYS A 189 -7.11 -12.98 -10.74
CA CYS A 189 -7.64 -14.12 -9.99
C CYS A 189 -6.63 -15.26 -9.81
N HIS A 190 -5.56 -15.27 -10.58
CA HIS A 190 -4.50 -16.28 -10.49
C HIS A 190 -3.57 -16.05 -9.28
N ASP A 191 -2.94 -17.16 -8.81
CA ASP A 191 -2.07 -17.17 -7.65
C ASP A 191 -0.58 -17.09 -8.01
N SER A 192 -0.23 -17.04 -9.29
CA SER A 192 1.14 -16.84 -9.76
C SER A 192 1.25 -15.69 -10.74
N TRP A 193 2.40 -14.99 -10.72
CA TRP A 193 2.66 -13.92 -11.66
C TRP A 193 2.77 -14.43 -13.11
N GLN A 194 3.26 -15.65 -13.30
CA GLN A 194 3.33 -16.30 -14.61
C GLN A 194 1.94 -16.50 -15.20
N ASP A 195 0.97 -16.99 -14.40
CA ASP A 195 -0.40 -17.20 -14.87
C ASP A 195 -1.10 -15.85 -15.12
N ILE A 196 -0.87 -14.82 -14.29
CA ILE A 196 -1.35 -13.47 -14.53
C ILE A 196 -0.82 -12.95 -15.87
N THR A 197 0.50 -13.05 -16.11
CA THR A 197 1.09 -12.57 -17.37
C THR A 197 0.58 -13.34 -18.59
N ALA A 198 0.31 -14.63 -18.46
CA ALA A 198 -0.30 -15.42 -19.52
C ALA A 198 -1.76 -14.98 -19.79
N ALA A 199 -2.54 -14.72 -18.74
CA ALA A 199 -3.92 -14.24 -18.88
C ALA A 199 -3.99 -12.82 -19.48
N LEU A 200 -3.02 -11.95 -19.18
CA LEU A 200 -2.92 -10.60 -19.74
C LEU A 200 -2.79 -10.57 -21.27
N GLU A 201 -2.38 -11.69 -21.92
CA GLU A 201 -2.35 -11.75 -23.39
C GLU A 201 -3.73 -11.55 -24.04
N GLY A 202 -4.81 -11.86 -23.31
CA GLY A 202 -6.19 -11.60 -23.73
C GLY A 202 -6.64 -10.14 -23.59
N TYR A 203 -5.88 -9.30 -22.88
CA TYR A 203 -6.25 -7.93 -22.51
C TYR A 203 -5.14 -6.93 -22.84
N PRO A 204 -4.93 -6.54 -24.12
CA PRO A 204 -3.78 -5.75 -24.56
C PRO A 204 -3.59 -4.41 -23.82
N GLU A 205 -4.68 -3.71 -23.52
CA GLU A 205 -4.61 -2.42 -22.79
C GLU A 205 -4.12 -2.62 -21.36
N LEU A 206 -4.69 -3.58 -20.63
CA LEU A 206 -4.26 -3.89 -19.26
C LEU A 206 -2.83 -4.44 -19.25
N LYS A 207 -2.47 -5.29 -20.22
CA LYS A 207 -1.10 -5.81 -20.39
C LYS A 207 -0.08 -4.68 -20.53
N GLN A 208 -0.38 -3.71 -21.40
CA GLN A 208 0.50 -2.57 -21.60
C GLN A 208 0.62 -1.75 -20.29
N LEU A 209 -0.49 -1.45 -19.63
CA LEU A 209 -0.51 -0.72 -18.37
C LEU A 209 0.30 -1.42 -17.28
N VAL A 210 0.09 -2.74 -17.10
CA VAL A 210 0.84 -3.54 -16.11
C VAL A 210 2.33 -3.54 -16.44
N ALA A 211 2.73 -3.72 -17.70
CA ALA A 211 4.12 -3.69 -18.13
C ALA A 211 4.79 -2.34 -17.84
N GLU A 212 4.10 -1.22 -18.10
CA GLU A 212 4.59 0.12 -17.80
C GLU A 212 4.77 0.33 -16.29
N LEU A 213 3.78 -0.06 -15.49
CA LEU A 213 3.79 0.13 -14.04
C LEU A 213 4.83 -0.74 -13.33
N THR A 214 5.11 -1.94 -13.86
CA THR A 214 6.05 -2.89 -13.25
C THR A 214 7.45 -2.88 -13.85
N THR A 215 7.73 -1.95 -14.78
CA THR A 215 9.03 -1.85 -15.47
C THR A 215 10.23 -1.79 -14.51
N GLN A 216 10.04 -1.19 -13.35
CA GLN A 216 11.10 -1.01 -12.34
C GLN A 216 10.87 -1.86 -11.09
N ALA A 217 9.92 -2.79 -11.13
CA ALA A 217 9.60 -3.60 -9.97
C ALA A 217 10.66 -4.69 -9.76
N CYS A 218 11.04 -4.90 -8.50
CA CYS A 218 11.92 -5.98 -8.08
C CYS A 218 11.23 -7.34 -8.31
N PRO A 219 11.83 -8.29 -9.04
CA PRO A 219 11.25 -9.61 -9.25
C PRO A 219 10.90 -10.34 -7.95
N THR A 220 11.80 -10.30 -6.96
CA THR A 220 11.53 -10.89 -5.64
C THR A 220 10.33 -10.24 -4.96
N SER A 221 10.18 -8.91 -5.07
CA SER A 221 9.05 -8.19 -4.50
C SER A 221 7.71 -8.58 -5.11
N ILE A 222 7.64 -8.75 -6.44
CA ILE A 222 6.43 -9.20 -7.12
C ILE A 222 6.00 -10.57 -6.59
N VAL A 223 6.93 -11.54 -6.55
CA VAL A 223 6.62 -12.90 -6.07
C VAL A 223 6.26 -12.89 -4.60
N ALA A 224 6.99 -12.14 -3.77
CA ALA A 224 6.71 -12.01 -2.35
C ALA A 224 5.34 -11.37 -2.08
N ALA A 225 4.95 -10.35 -2.85
CA ALA A 225 3.64 -9.73 -2.74
C ALA A 225 2.53 -10.70 -3.15
N MET A 226 2.71 -11.51 -4.21
CA MET A 226 1.73 -12.55 -4.59
C MET A 226 1.48 -13.52 -3.45
N GLU A 227 2.55 -14.07 -2.83
CA GLU A 227 2.44 -14.97 -1.68
C GLU A 227 1.77 -14.29 -0.47
N LEU A 228 2.09 -13.03 -0.22
CA LEU A 228 1.50 -12.25 0.87
C LEU A 228 0.00 -12.03 0.67
N PHE A 229 -0.42 -11.57 -0.53
CA PHE A 229 -1.83 -11.38 -0.84
C PHE A 229 -2.64 -12.66 -0.67
N CYS A 230 -2.10 -13.81 -1.11
CA CYS A 230 -2.74 -15.12 -0.92
C CYS A 230 -2.85 -15.49 0.58
N ALA A 231 -1.78 -15.29 1.35
CA ALA A 231 -1.78 -15.61 2.77
C ALA A 231 -2.76 -14.73 3.57
N GLU A 232 -2.84 -13.43 3.25
CA GLU A 232 -3.71 -12.49 3.96
C GLU A 232 -5.20 -12.62 3.61
N GLN A 233 -5.55 -13.34 2.55
CA GLN A 233 -6.95 -13.70 2.32
C GLN A 233 -7.52 -14.53 3.48
N GLU A 234 -6.70 -15.38 4.08
CA GLU A 234 -7.08 -16.28 5.17
C GLU A 234 -7.06 -15.61 6.55
N CYS A 235 -6.46 -14.40 6.66
CA CYS A 235 -6.39 -13.68 7.92
C CYS A 235 -7.76 -13.21 8.39
N SER A 236 -8.03 -13.38 9.69
CA SER A 236 -9.27 -12.93 10.33
C SER A 236 -9.21 -11.50 10.87
N SER A 237 -8.01 -10.93 10.98
CA SER A 237 -7.79 -9.59 11.54
C SER A 237 -6.61 -8.88 10.89
N VAL A 238 -6.58 -7.55 11.03
CA VAL A 238 -5.41 -6.73 10.64
C VAL A 238 -4.15 -7.17 11.40
N ARG A 239 -4.27 -7.57 12.68
CA ARG A 239 -3.12 -8.04 13.47
C ARG A 239 -2.47 -9.27 12.88
N GLU A 240 -3.26 -10.26 12.49
CA GLU A 240 -2.75 -11.47 11.83
C GLU A 240 -2.02 -11.13 10.51
N ALA A 241 -2.55 -10.20 9.71
CA ALA A 241 -1.89 -9.73 8.51
C ALA A 241 -0.57 -9.02 8.82
N LEU A 242 -0.56 -8.10 9.80
CA LEU A 242 0.66 -7.39 10.23
C LEU A 242 1.73 -8.34 10.81
N ASP A 243 1.34 -9.46 11.42
CA ASP A 243 2.28 -10.50 11.86
C ASP A 243 2.96 -11.19 10.64
N LEU A 244 2.21 -11.49 9.57
CA LEU A 244 2.77 -12.01 8.33
C LEU A 244 3.69 -10.99 7.66
N GLU A 245 3.27 -9.74 7.60
CA GLU A 245 4.07 -8.64 7.05
C GLU A 245 5.35 -8.39 7.85
N THR A 246 5.32 -8.52 9.18
CA THR A 246 6.51 -8.44 10.03
C THR A 246 7.54 -9.48 9.64
N ASN A 247 7.11 -10.72 9.45
CA ASN A 247 8.01 -11.82 9.08
C ASN A 247 8.56 -11.64 7.67
N LEU A 248 7.68 -11.40 6.69
CA LEU A 248 8.09 -11.21 5.31
C LEU A 248 8.91 -9.93 5.12
N GLY A 249 8.51 -8.83 5.76
CA GLY A 249 9.23 -7.56 5.76
C GLY A 249 10.66 -7.73 6.25
N ALA A 250 10.84 -8.46 7.36
CA ALA A 250 12.15 -8.78 7.90
C ALA A 250 13.04 -9.56 6.91
N PHE A 251 12.46 -10.45 6.13
CA PHE A 251 13.16 -11.14 5.03
C PHE A 251 13.50 -10.16 3.90
N MET A 252 12.57 -9.28 3.52
CA MET A 252 12.73 -8.37 2.38
C MET A 252 13.76 -7.27 2.63
N TYR A 253 13.67 -6.51 3.72
CA TYR A 253 14.61 -5.40 3.96
C TYR A 253 16.04 -5.84 4.28
N ARG A 254 16.25 -7.10 4.67
CA ARG A 254 17.61 -7.66 4.84
C ARG A 254 18.27 -8.07 3.52
N ARG A 255 17.54 -8.08 2.42
CA ARG A 255 18.10 -8.38 1.09
C ARG A 255 18.82 -7.17 0.52
N ALA A 256 19.83 -7.43 -0.32
CA ALA A 256 20.55 -6.38 -1.04
C ALA A 256 19.63 -5.57 -1.97
N ASP A 257 18.53 -6.17 -2.43
CA ASP A 257 17.55 -5.54 -3.32
C ASP A 257 16.87 -4.33 -2.65
N PHE A 258 16.61 -4.38 -1.33
CA PHE A 258 16.05 -3.24 -0.61
C PHE A 258 17.00 -2.03 -0.62
N ALA A 259 18.27 -2.25 -0.28
CA ALA A 259 19.27 -1.18 -0.30
C ALA A 259 19.48 -0.61 -1.71
N GLU A 260 19.49 -1.48 -2.72
CA GLU A 260 19.64 -1.08 -4.13
C GLU A 260 18.43 -0.29 -4.64
N GLY A 261 17.22 -0.74 -4.33
CA GLY A 261 16.00 -0.04 -4.70
C GLY A 261 15.90 1.34 -4.02
N VAL A 262 16.18 1.41 -2.71
CA VAL A 262 16.23 2.70 -1.97
C VAL A 262 17.27 3.63 -2.58
N ARG A 263 18.47 3.13 -2.92
CA ARG A 263 19.50 3.90 -3.63
C ARG A 263 18.95 4.49 -4.92
N ALA A 264 18.46 3.62 -5.80
CA ALA A 264 18.07 4.01 -7.16
C ALA A 264 16.86 4.95 -7.18
N VAL A 265 15.86 4.76 -6.31
CA VAL A 265 14.60 5.52 -6.33
C VAL A 265 14.68 6.77 -5.46
N LEU A 266 15.26 6.69 -4.26
CA LEU A 266 15.14 7.75 -3.26
C LEU A 266 16.43 8.55 -3.04
N VAL A 267 17.60 7.93 -3.20
CA VAL A 267 18.89 8.60 -2.98
C VAL A 267 19.39 9.21 -4.27
N ASP A 268 19.74 8.37 -5.26
CA ASP A 268 20.32 8.79 -6.53
C ASP A 268 19.28 9.30 -7.53
N LYS A 269 18.04 8.79 -7.41
CA LYS A 269 16.90 9.11 -8.29
C LYS A 269 17.17 8.79 -9.77
N THR A 270 17.98 7.76 -9.99
CA THR A 270 18.35 7.28 -11.33
C THR A 270 17.35 6.30 -11.89
N HIS A 271 16.58 5.64 -11.02
CA HIS A 271 15.60 4.61 -11.37
C HIS A 271 16.20 3.46 -12.19
N ASP A 272 17.43 3.05 -11.85
CA ASP A 272 18.23 2.05 -12.53
C ASP A 272 18.63 0.88 -11.61
N ALA A 273 17.75 0.51 -10.69
CA ALA A 273 18.02 -0.56 -9.73
C ALA A 273 18.38 -1.88 -10.40
N ALA A 274 19.48 -2.50 -9.96
CA ALA A 274 19.96 -3.78 -10.46
C ALA A 274 19.63 -4.92 -9.48
N PHE A 275 18.37 -5.31 -9.46
CA PHE A 275 17.82 -6.34 -8.57
C PHE A 275 18.37 -7.74 -8.86
N LYS A 276 18.43 -8.58 -7.82
CA LYS A 276 18.91 -9.97 -7.89
C LYS A 276 17.99 -10.92 -7.09
N PRO A 277 17.39 -11.92 -7.76
CA PRO A 277 17.56 -12.25 -9.18
C PRO A 277 16.95 -11.19 -10.10
N ALA A 278 17.48 -11.11 -11.34
CA ALA A 278 16.96 -10.21 -12.35
C ALA A 278 15.70 -10.75 -13.07
N MET A 279 15.47 -12.06 -12.96
CA MET A 279 14.35 -12.74 -13.61
C MET A 279 13.40 -13.31 -12.57
N LEU A 280 12.11 -13.26 -12.85
CA LEU A 280 11.07 -13.82 -11.97
C LEU A 280 11.22 -15.32 -11.75
N ASP A 281 11.61 -16.07 -12.79
CA ASP A 281 11.76 -17.52 -12.73
C ASP A 281 12.94 -17.97 -11.83
N ASP A 282 13.88 -17.06 -11.51
CA ASP A 282 15.02 -17.33 -10.64
C ASP A 282 14.73 -16.99 -9.16
N VAL A 283 13.51 -16.51 -8.84
CA VAL A 283 13.11 -16.17 -7.47
C VAL A 283 12.87 -17.43 -6.65
N ASP A 284 13.49 -17.51 -5.48
CA ASP A 284 13.28 -18.60 -4.53
C ASP A 284 11.94 -18.43 -3.77
N VAL A 285 10.88 -18.95 -4.36
CA VAL A 285 9.52 -18.96 -3.75
C VAL A 285 9.50 -19.72 -2.42
N GLY A 286 10.32 -20.79 -2.32
CA GLY A 286 10.41 -21.58 -1.08
C GLY A 286 10.92 -20.77 0.10
N ALA A 287 11.93 -19.93 -0.12
CA ALA A 287 12.47 -19.04 0.90
C ALA A 287 11.43 -17.97 1.32
N ILE A 288 10.66 -17.42 0.37
CA ILE A 288 9.58 -16.45 0.65
C ILE A 288 8.48 -17.09 1.52
N ARG A 289 7.99 -18.27 1.12
CA ARG A 289 6.98 -19.01 1.89
C ARG A 289 7.47 -19.38 3.29
N ALA A 290 8.72 -19.80 3.42
CA ALA A 290 9.31 -20.06 4.71
C ALA A 290 9.37 -18.82 5.59
N ALA A 291 9.70 -17.65 5.01
CA ALA A 291 9.74 -16.38 5.73
C ALA A 291 8.34 -15.96 6.25
N LEU A 292 7.29 -16.12 5.47
CA LEU A 292 5.92 -15.82 5.88
C LEU A 292 5.47 -16.59 7.15
N HIS A 293 5.96 -17.83 7.30
CA HIS A 293 5.52 -18.74 8.38
C HIS A 293 6.54 -18.89 9.50
N VAL A 294 7.53 -18.01 9.61
CA VAL A 294 8.42 -17.98 10.77
C VAL A 294 7.59 -17.55 11.98
N HIS A 295 7.37 -18.47 12.95
CA HIS A 295 6.77 -18.07 14.22
C HIS A 295 7.74 -17.12 14.93
N PRO A 296 7.31 -15.91 15.35
CA PRO A 296 8.15 -15.04 16.16
C PRO A 296 8.60 -15.82 17.39
N ALA A 297 9.90 -15.80 17.68
CA ALA A 297 10.43 -16.38 18.91
C ALA A 297 9.72 -15.71 20.09
N LYS A 298 9.06 -16.53 20.93
CA LYS A 298 8.33 -16.08 22.11
C LYS A 298 9.27 -15.47 23.13
#